data_d4e61ba00f1edf2a02c9c448117d6c0b
#
_entry.id   d4e61ba00f1edf2a02c9c448117d6c0b
#
_cell.length_a   1.000
_cell.length_b   1.000
_cell.length_c   1.000
_cell.angle_alpha   90.00
_cell.angle_beta   90.00
_cell.angle_gamma   90.00
#
_symmetry.space_group_name_H-M   'P 1'
#
loop_
_entity.id
_entity.type
_entity.pdbx_description
1 polymer ?
#
loop_
_entity_poly.entity_id
_entity_poly.type
_entity_poly.pdbx_seq_one_letter_code
_entity_poly.pdbx_strand_id
1 'polypeptide(L)'
;MHKGWSPAGVAGAPRMGALRRSFFLALCLSAAAATAQPSDNSLNRRDASAWLSKIHRAAQRENYVGTLIYQRGSVMHASKIQHYSDLVHNEYERLETLDGKPREVLRQNDVVHSLIPEAKLVVVEKQEAKDRFPALLATNKSDVLDLYDMRKLPAERVAGVECEVFSLEPHDAARYAVRLWAEKNSGLLMRAQTIGDGGKVLEQVAFSQVDIGVPSDKQRILGAIKNSSSWNHYEVTYQPTNVADEGWNIAVPLKGFQKIREVRRPLGELRTPAQGRGQVFEVLQVVYSDGLTGLSVFIEPVSEQRVRREGVASLGATQVVVRRIADYWITVVGEVPASTVRQFASAVEYRPPKALH
;
A
#
# COMPACT_ATOMS: atom_id res chain seq x y z
N MET A 1 -14.11 -30.50 46.16
CA MET A 1 -13.31 -30.57 47.40
C MET A 1 -12.53 -29.25 47.43
N HIS A 2 -13.04 -28.28 48.17
CA HIS A 2 -12.78 -27.94 49.58
C HIS A 2 -11.29 -27.56 49.74
N LYS A 3 -10.87 -26.40 50.21
CA LYS A 3 -11.20 -25.41 51.25
C LYS A 3 -10.23 -24.23 50.96
N GLY A 4 -10.45 -22.97 51.03
CA GLY A 4 -11.16 -22.15 52.01
C GLY A 4 -10.32 -21.81 53.24
N TRP A 5 -9.77 -20.60 53.31
CA TRP A 5 -9.58 -19.96 54.63
C TRP A 5 -9.37 -18.43 54.51
N SER A 6 -10.22 -17.73 55.20
CA SER A 6 -10.16 -16.40 55.84
C SER A 6 -10.55 -16.67 57.31
N PRO A 7 -10.55 -15.79 58.26
CA PRO A 7 -10.21 -14.35 58.37
C PRO A 7 -9.62 -13.90 59.75
N ALA A 8 -9.76 -12.63 60.05
CA ALA A 8 -9.81 -11.92 61.34
C ALA A 8 -8.46 -11.49 61.97
N GLY A 9 -8.31 -10.37 62.57
CA GLY A 9 -9.22 -9.32 63.03
C GLY A 9 -8.51 -8.39 64.02
N VAL A 10 -9.12 -7.22 64.18
CA VAL A 10 -9.33 -6.47 65.42
C VAL A 10 -8.28 -5.49 65.96
N ALA A 11 -8.60 -4.25 65.79
CA ALA A 11 -8.79 -3.15 66.78
C ALA A 11 -7.66 -2.60 67.63
N GLY A 12 -7.61 -1.28 67.70
CA GLY A 12 -7.02 -0.53 68.83
C GLY A 12 -6.73 0.94 68.56
N ALA A 13 -7.69 1.82 68.74
CA ALA A 13 -7.41 3.22 69.07
C ALA A 13 -7.16 3.37 70.56
N PRO A 14 -6.44 4.36 71.08
CA PRO A 14 -7.10 5.57 71.55
C PRO A 14 -6.34 6.92 71.44
N ARG A 15 -7.09 7.93 71.29
CA ARG A 15 -7.23 9.27 71.88
C ARG A 15 -6.05 10.11 72.40
N MET A 16 -6.13 11.38 71.94
CA MET A 16 -5.98 12.68 72.61
C MET A 16 -4.61 13.23 72.99
N GLY A 17 -4.39 14.43 72.51
CA GLY A 17 -3.60 15.41 73.25
C GLY A 17 -2.99 16.58 72.47
N ALA A 18 -3.63 17.77 72.61
CA ALA A 18 -3.03 19.06 72.72
C ALA A 18 -2.55 19.86 71.52
N LEU A 19 -3.28 20.96 71.32
CA LEU A 19 -2.98 22.23 70.73
C LEU A 19 -1.48 22.64 70.74
N ARG A 20 -0.98 23.07 69.56
CA ARG A 20 -0.08 24.19 69.45
C ARG A 20 -0.32 24.98 68.16
N ARG A 21 -0.63 26.26 68.31
CA ARG A 21 -0.71 27.29 67.26
C ARG A 21 0.64 27.46 66.62
N SER A 22 0.74 27.40 65.30
CA SER A 22 1.84 27.93 64.57
C SER A 22 1.41 28.41 63.17
N PHE A 23 1.57 29.67 62.97
CA PHE A 23 1.65 30.51 61.81
C PHE A 23 1.56 29.81 60.45
N PHE A 24 0.48 30.05 59.72
CA PHE A 24 0.37 29.82 58.30
C PHE A 24 1.10 30.92 57.54
N LEU A 25 2.28 30.57 56.97
CA LEU A 25 2.90 31.36 55.94
C LEU A 25 2.34 30.80 54.59
N ALA A 26 1.41 31.52 53.97
CA ALA A 26 0.85 31.19 52.66
C ALA A 26 1.90 31.49 51.61
N LEU A 27 2.61 30.44 51.17
CA LEU A 27 3.45 30.50 49.97
C LEU A 27 2.56 30.23 48.74
N CYS A 28 2.14 31.29 48.04
CA CYS A 28 1.47 31.19 46.73
C CYS A 28 2.46 30.63 45.73
N LEU A 29 2.47 29.31 45.52
CA LEU A 29 3.05 28.72 44.34
C LEU A 29 2.09 28.97 43.14
N SER A 30 2.38 30.02 42.37
CA SER A 30 1.80 30.20 41.05
C SER A 30 2.39 29.11 40.13
N ALA A 31 1.66 27.99 39.98
CA ALA A 31 1.91 27.03 38.95
C ALA A 31 1.61 27.72 37.60
N ALA A 32 2.65 28.23 36.95
CA ALA A 32 2.57 28.58 35.55
C ALA A 32 2.31 27.26 34.76
N ALA A 33 1.05 27.03 34.40
CA ALA A 33 0.69 26.01 33.42
C ALA A 33 1.35 26.43 32.10
N ALA A 34 2.54 25.87 31.83
CA ALA A 34 3.12 25.92 30.51
C ALA A 34 2.16 25.17 29.58
N THR A 35 1.30 25.89 28.89
CA THR A 35 0.58 25.39 27.75
C THR A 35 1.63 25.06 26.71
N ALA A 36 2.00 23.77 26.62
CA ALA A 36 2.78 23.27 25.50
C ALA A 36 1.95 23.55 24.25
N GLN A 37 2.29 24.60 23.52
CA GLN A 37 1.76 24.79 22.18
C GLN A 37 2.15 23.52 21.38
N PRO A 38 1.22 22.89 20.67
CA PRO A 38 1.58 21.81 19.78
C PRO A 38 2.58 22.41 18.77
N SER A 39 3.81 21.95 18.83
CA SER A 39 4.82 22.32 17.84
C SER A 39 4.25 21.91 16.49
N ASP A 40 4.06 22.89 15.61
CA ASP A 40 3.67 22.63 14.23
C ASP A 40 4.86 21.92 13.56
N ASN A 41 4.83 20.58 13.55
CA ASN A 41 5.84 19.73 12.93
C ASN A 41 5.63 19.59 11.42
N SER A 42 4.81 20.46 10.82
CA SER A 42 4.62 20.49 9.36
C SER A 42 5.91 20.87 8.67
N LEU A 43 6.30 20.03 7.69
CA LEU A 43 7.45 20.33 6.85
C LEU A 43 7.07 21.39 5.81
N ASN A 44 7.97 22.33 5.57
CA ASN A 44 7.81 23.18 4.40
C ASN A 44 7.91 22.36 3.12
N ARG A 45 7.35 22.86 2.02
CA ARG A 45 7.25 22.14 0.74
C ARG A 45 8.62 21.67 0.21
N ARG A 46 9.68 22.44 0.41
CA ARG A 46 11.03 22.09 -0.03
C ARG A 46 11.57 20.87 0.69
N ASP A 47 11.45 20.83 2.00
CA ASP A 47 11.95 19.74 2.83
C ASP A 47 11.11 18.48 2.63
N ALA A 48 9.79 18.61 2.53
CA ALA A 48 8.89 17.52 2.19
C ALA A 48 9.25 16.89 0.84
N SER A 49 9.43 17.70 -0.20
CA SER A 49 9.85 17.24 -1.53
C SER A 49 11.23 16.58 -1.52
N ALA A 50 12.16 17.10 -0.72
CA ALA A 50 13.50 16.52 -0.57
C ALA A 50 13.44 15.11 0.03
N TRP A 51 12.63 14.91 1.08
CA TRP A 51 12.43 13.60 1.70
C TRP A 51 11.72 12.62 0.78
N LEU A 52 10.62 13.01 0.15
CA LEU A 52 9.94 12.16 -0.84
C LEU A 52 10.89 11.74 -1.98
N SER A 53 11.74 12.68 -2.41
CA SER A 53 12.77 12.40 -3.42
C SER A 53 13.86 11.44 -2.93
N LYS A 54 14.26 11.55 -1.66
CA LYS A 54 15.24 10.67 -1.05
C LYS A 54 14.70 9.24 -0.95
N ILE A 55 13.47 9.07 -0.45
CA ILE A 55 12.79 7.77 -0.37
C ILE A 55 12.69 7.12 -1.74
N HIS A 56 12.25 7.87 -2.75
CA HIS A 56 12.11 7.36 -4.11
C HIS A 56 13.46 6.91 -4.71
N ARG A 57 14.53 7.70 -4.53
CA ARG A 57 15.87 7.32 -5.00
C ARG A 57 16.41 6.09 -4.28
N ALA A 58 16.19 5.99 -2.97
CA ALA A 58 16.62 4.84 -2.19
C ALA A 58 15.97 3.55 -2.69
N ALA A 59 14.67 3.58 -2.97
CA ALA A 59 13.94 2.43 -3.51
C ALA A 59 14.51 1.91 -4.84
N GLN A 60 15.15 2.78 -5.64
CA GLN A 60 15.71 2.43 -6.95
C GLN A 60 17.21 2.10 -6.92
N ARG A 61 17.94 2.59 -5.94
CA ARG A 61 19.41 2.58 -5.98
C ARG A 61 20.07 1.78 -4.87
N GLU A 62 19.39 1.63 -3.74
CA GLU A 62 19.97 0.89 -2.61
C GLU A 62 19.96 -0.61 -2.89
N ASN A 63 21.11 -1.26 -2.62
CA ASN A 63 21.16 -2.71 -2.57
C ASN A 63 20.74 -3.17 -1.19
N TYR A 64 19.74 -4.02 -1.11
CA TYR A 64 19.30 -4.56 0.17
C TYR A 64 18.74 -5.98 0.05
N VAL A 65 18.81 -6.69 1.16
CA VAL A 65 18.20 -8.01 1.35
C VAL A 65 17.48 -7.99 2.68
N GLY A 66 16.25 -8.50 2.72
CA GLY A 66 15.48 -8.48 3.96
C GLY A 66 14.25 -9.36 3.92
N THR A 67 13.51 -9.32 5.02
CA THR A 67 12.21 -9.97 5.15
C THR A 67 11.16 -8.88 5.40
N LEU A 68 10.17 -8.83 4.52
CA LEU A 68 9.01 -7.95 4.63
C LEU A 68 7.85 -8.71 5.28
N ILE A 69 7.17 -8.03 6.18
CA ILE A 69 5.85 -8.44 6.70
C ILE A 69 4.82 -7.49 6.10
N TYR A 70 3.90 -8.05 5.35
CA TYR A 70 2.73 -7.35 4.85
C TYR A 70 1.51 -7.73 5.68
N GLN A 71 0.82 -6.73 6.22
CA GLN A 71 -0.41 -6.90 6.99
C GLN A 71 -1.56 -6.15 6.33
N ARG A 72 -2.66 -6.85 6.12
CA ARG A 72 -3.92 -6.30 5.63
C ARG A 72 -5.06 -6.76 6.53
N GLY A 73 -5.59 -5.85 7.35
CA GLY A 73 -6.54 -6.21 8.39
C GLY A 73 -5.96 -7.26 9.35
N SER A 74 -6.56 -8.43 9.43
CA SER A 74 -6.09 -9.56 10.27
C SER A 74 -5.16 -10.53 9.52
N VAL A 75 -4.95 -10.36 8.24
CA VAL A 75 -4.11 -11.25 7.40
C VAL A 75 -2.69 -10.71 7.38
N MET A 76 -1.72 -11.59 7.60
CA MET A 76 -0.30 -11.28 7.53
C MET A 76 0.39 -12.26 6.59
N HIS A 77 1.36 -11.75 5.82
CA HIS A 77 2.22 -12.53 4.95
C HIS A 77 3.67 -12.09 5.11
N ALA A 78 4.57 -13.05 5.10
CA ALA A 78 6.00 -12.82 5.09
C ALA A 78 6.57 -13.08 3.68
N SER A 79 7.49 -12.23 3.26
CA SER A 79 8.21 -12.40 1.99
C SER A 79 9.66 -11.99 2.15
N LYS A 80 10.56 -12.76 1.54
CA LYS A 80 11.96 -12.37 1.41
C LYS A 80 12.13 -11.48 0.19
N ILE A 81 12.78 -10.35 0.36
CA ILE A 81 13.09 -9.42 -0.73
C ILE A 81 14.60 -9.31 -0.91
N GLN A 82 15.03 -9.25 -2.16
CA GLN A 82 16.38 -8.92 -2.58
C GLN A 82 16.27 -7.87 -3.68
N HIS A 83 16.94 -6.75 -3.51
CA HIS A 83 16.97 -5.67 -4.49
C HIS A 83 18.41 -5.26 -4.77
N TYR A 84 18.74 -5.15 -6.04
CA TYR A 84 20.06 -4.74 -6.50
C TYR A 84 19.93 -3.75 -7.64
N SER A 85 20.76 -2.72 -7.61
CA SER A 85 20.95 -1.77 -8.70
C SER A 85 22.39 -1.83 -9.17
N ASP A 86 22.63 -1.74 -10.46
CA ASP A 86 24.00 -1.64 -11.00
C ASP A 86 24.39 -0.21 -11.35
N LEU A 87 25.66 -0.01 -11.74
CA LEU A 87 26.23 1.30 -12.01
C LEU A 87 25.54 2.05 -13.18
N VAL A 88 24.84 1.33 -14.05
CA VAL A 88 24.05 1.89 -15.16
C VAL A 88 22.56 1.90 -14.86
N HIS A 89 22.22 1.73 -13.55
CA HIS A 89 20.87 1.79 -13.00
C HIS A 89 19.90 0.74 -13.53
N ASN A 90 20.39 -0.44 -13.96
CA ASN A 90 19.52 -1.59 -14.09
C ASN A 90 19.11 -2.09 -12.71
N GLU A 91 17.86 -2.40 -12.56
CA GLU A 91 17.25 -2.88 -11.31
C GLU A 91 16.95 -4.37 -11.42
N TYR A 92 17.28 -5.10 -10.36
CA TYR A 92 17.02 -6.53 -10.21
C TYR A 92 16.34 -6.75 -8.86
N GLU A 93 15.19 -7.42 -8.87
CA GLU A 93 14.46 -7.69 -7.64
C GLU A 93 13.98 -9.13 -7.62
N ARG A 94 14.01 -9.74 -6.45
CA ARG A 94 13.39 -11.01 -6.16
C ARG A 94 12.55 -10.87 -4.91
N LEU A 95 11.28 -11.19 -5.04
CA LEU A 95 10.35 -11.32 -3.93
C LEU A 95 9.91 -12.78 -3.85
N GLU A 96 10.18 -13.42 -2.72
CA GLU A 96 9.86 -14.83 -2.46
C GLU A 96 8.88 -14.92 -1.30
N THR A 97 7.72 -15.55 -1.51
CA THR A 97 6.73 -15.80 -0.45
C THR A 97 7.26 -16.83 0.52
N LEU A 98 7.24 -16.52 1.83
CA LEU A 98 7.74 -17.41 2.88
C LEU A 98 6.65 -18.26 3.54
N ASP A 99 5.39 -17.91 3.32
CA ASP A 99 4.21 -18.60 3.85
C ASP A 99 3.23 -18.97 2.74
N GLY A 100 2.41 -19.98 2.99
CA GLY A 100 1.44 -20.48 2.01
C GLY A 100 2.07 -21.18 0.82
N LYS A 101 1.48 -20.98 -0.36
CA LYS A 101 1.97 -21.59 -1.60
C LYS A 101 3.21 -20.88 -2.12
N PRO A 102 4.27 -21.61 -2.49
CA PRO A 102 5.47 -21.00 -3.05
C PRO A 102 5.16 -20.11 -4.25
N ARG A 103 5.63 -18.88 -4.21
CA ARG A 103 5.56 -17.89 -5.29
C ARG A 103 6.84 -17.10 -5.29
N GLU A 104 7.34 -16.81 -6.47
CA GLU A 104 8.46 -15.89 -6.63
C GLU A 104 8.09 -14.86 -7.70
N VAL A 105 8.45 -13.62 -7.43
CA VAL A 105 8.40 -12.54 -8.41
C VAL A 105 9.83 -12.10 -8.65
N LEU A 106 10.28 -12.23 -9.89
CA LEU A 106 11.62 -11.83 -10.33
C LEU A 106 11.46 -10.65 -11.28
N ARG A 107 12.17 -9.57 -11.04
CA ARG A 107 12.13 -8.38 -11.88
C ARG A 107 13.51 -8.05 -12.41
N GLN A 108 13.56 -7.73 -13.69
CA GLN A 108 14.69 -7.10 -14.33
C GLN A 108 14.18 -5.86 -15.06
N ASN A 109 14.51 -4.69 -14.55
CA ASN A 109 14.00 -3.39 -15.05
C ASN A 109 12.46 -3.35 -15.04
N ASP A 110 11.84 -3.25 -16.21
CA ASP A 110 10.40 -3.19 -16.42
C ASP A 110 9.77 -4.57 -16.70
N VAL A 111 10.56 -5.64 -16.81
CA VAL A 111 10.05 -7.00 -17.04
C VAL A 111 9.93 -7.76 -15.73
N VAL A 112 8.74 -8.27 -15.47
CA VAL A 112 8.40 -9.05 -14.28
C VAL A 112 8.05 -10.48 -14.67
N HIS A 113 8.70 -11.43 -14.00
CA HIS A 113 8.45 -12.87 -14.12
C HIS A 113 7.82 -13.36 -12.81
N SER A 114 6.53 -13.68 -12.84
CA SER A 114 5.84 -14.30 -11.69
C SER A 114 5.88 -15.82 -11.83
N LEU A 115 6.66 -16.47 -10.98
CA LEU A 115 6.89 -17.90 -10.99
C LEU A 115 5.86 -18.61 -10.10
N ILE A 116 5.20 -19.63 -10.67
CA ILE A 116 4.25 -20.51 -10.01
C ILE A 116 4.83 -21.94 -10.04
N PRO A 117 5.67 -22.33 -9.08
CA PRO A 117 6.43 -23.59 -9.14
C PRO A 117 5.55 -24.83 -9.24
N GLU A 118 4.46 -24.90 -8.47
CA GLU A 118 3.52 -26.02 -8.48
C GLU A 118 2.91 -26.30 -9.87
N ALA A 119 2.76 -25.24 -10.65
CA ALA A 119 2.18 -25.29 -12.00
C ALA A 119 3.26 -25.34 -13.10
N LYS A 120 4.55 -25.20 -12.75
CA LYS A 120 5.64 -24.93 -13.70
C LYS A 120 5.23 -23.84 -14.71
N LEU A 121 4.71 -22.74 -14.21
CA LEU A 121 4.20 -21.64 -15.00
C LEU A 121 4.94 -20.35 -14.65
N VAL A 122 5.34 -19.62 -15.68
CA VAL A 122 5.86 -18.26 -15.59
C VAL A 122 4.89 -17.31 -16.26
N VAL A 123 4.43 -16.32 -15.52
CA VAL A 123 3.67 -15.19 -16.07
C VAL A 123 4.65 -14.04 -16.28
N VAL A 124 4.80 -13.63 -17.53
CA VAL A 124 5.68 -12.52 -17.92
C VAL A 124 4.83 -11.30 -18.23
N GLU A 125 5.11 -10.20 -17.58
CA GLU A 125 4.43 -8.94 -17.85
C GLU A 125 5.42 -7.77 -17.85
N LYS A 126 5.09 -6.74 -18.62
CA LYS A 126 5.83 -5.50 -18.62
C LYS A 126 5.16 -4.50 -17.68
N GLN A 127 5.84 -4.18 -16.58
CA GLN A 127 5.36 -3.20 -15.60
C GLN A 127 6.04 -1.85 -15.82
N GLU A 128 5.26 -0.79 -15.86
CA GLU A 128 5.81 0.54 -15.84
C GLU A 128 6.35 0.91 -14.44
N ALA A 129 7.29 1.87 -14.39
CA ALA A 129 7.91 2.32 -13.14
C ALA A 129 6.90 2.73 -12.04
N LYS A 130 5.75 3.23 -12.46
CA LYS A 130 4.64 3.64 -11.58
C LYS A 130 3.88 2.51 -10.90
N ASP A 131 4.07 1.26 -11.33
CA ASP A 131 3.44 0.08 -10.74
C ASP A 131 4.34 -0.59 -9.67
N ARG A 132 5.48 0.04 -9.29
CA ARG A 132 6.49 -0.53 -8.39
C ARG A 132 6.23 -0.18 -6.93
N PHE A 133 6.57 -1.10 -6.04
CA PHE A 133 6.61 -0.82 -4.60
C PHE A 133 7.96 -0.15 -4.21
N PRO A 134 7.98 0.86 -3.35
CA PRO A 134 6.78 1.58 -2.92
C PRO A 134 6.24 2.43 -4.09
N ALA A 135 5.06 2.10 -4.57
CA ALA A 135 4.36 2.84 -5.63
C ALA A 135 4.12 4.32 -5.28
N LEU A 136 4.48 4.65 -4.06
CA LEU A 136 4.27 5.89 -3.35
C LEU A 136 4.85 7.13 -4.01
N LEU A 137 5.33 7.14 -5.25
CA LEU A 137 5.93 8.36 -5.82
C LEU A 137 6.16 8.22 -7.33
N ALA A 138 5.30 7.46 -8.00
CA ALA A 138 5.45 7.19 -9.43
C ALA A 138 5.09 8.39 -10.33
N THR A 139 4.42 9.40 -9.78
CA THR A 139 4.03 10.62 -10.47
C THR A 139 4.79 11.84 -9.93
N ASN A 140 4.52 13.00 -10.49
CA ASN A 140 5.20 14.24 -10.16
C ASN A 140 5.08 14.55 -8.65
N LYS A 141 6.20 14.53 -7.92
CA LYS A 141 6.27 14.71 -6.46
C LYS A 141 5.69 16.03 -5.97
N SER A 142 5.61 17.03 -6.85
CA SER A 142 4.99 18.31 -6.54
C SER A 142 3.48 18.18 -6.34
N ASP A 143 2.83 17.29 -7.08
CA ASP A 143 1.39 17.15 -7.08
C ASP A 143 0.88 16.47 -5.79
N VAL A 144 1.67 15.57 -5.19
CA VAL A 144 1.35 14.94 -3.90
C VAL A 144 1.24 15.98 -2.80
N LEU A 145 2.15 16.97 -2.76
CA LEU A 145 2.16 18.04 -1.75
C LEU A 145 1.09 19.11 -1.99
N ASP A 146 0.32 19.05 -3.08
CA ASP A 146 -0.89 19.84 -3.30
C ASP A 146 -2.13 19.17 -2.70
N LEU A 147 -2.01 17.88 -2.32
CA LEU A 147 -3.11 17.05 -1.85
C LEU A 147 -2.92 16.57 -0.41
N TYR A 148 -1.68 16.63 0.09
CA TYR A 148 -1.30 16.15 1.41
C TYR A 148 -0.36 17.13 2.13
N ASP A 149 -0.58 17.33 3.42
CA ASP A 149 0.39 17.94 4.31
C ASP A 149 1.36 16.88 4.83
N MET A 150 2.65 17.14 4.74
CA MET A 150 3.66 16.25 5.29
C MET A 150 4.17 16.78 6.63
N ARG A 151 4.06 15.96 7.68
CA ARG A 151 4.53 16.28 9.03
C ARG A 151 5.64 15.34 9.43
N LYS A 152 6.65 15.87 10.11
CA LYS A 152 7.69 15.06 10.72
C LYS A 152 7.23 14.63 12.12
N LEU A 153 7.30 13.32 12.39
CA LEU A 153 7.00 12.72 13.69
C LEU A 153 8.31 12.38 14.43
N PRO A 154 8.26 12.06 15.74
CA PRO A 154 9.42 11.56 16.46
C PRO A 154 10.05 10.36 15.75
N ALA A 155 11.40 10.33 15.72
CA ALA A 155 12.13 9.23 15.11
C ALA A 155 11.86 7.92 15.85
N GLU A 156 11.81 6.83 15.11
CA GLU A 156 11.57 5.48 15.64
C GLU A 156 12.56 4.48 15.04
N ARG A 157 12.62 3.28 15.63
CA ARG A 157 13.42 2.18 15.07
C ARG A 157 12.52 1.13 14.43
N VAL A 158 12.92 0.65 13.23
CA VAL A 158 12.27 -0.45 12.53
C VAL A 158 13.33 -1.49 12.19
N ALA A 159 13.10 -2.74 12.54
CA ALA A 159 14.07 -3.82 12.35
C ALA A 159 15.48 -3.48 12.88
N GLY A 160 15.57 -2.76 14.01
CA GLY A 160 16.83 -2.32 14.59
C GLY A 160 17.47 -1.08 13.96
N VAL A 161 16.91 -0.52 12.89
CA VAL A 161 17.45 0.61 12.10
C VAL A 161 16.74 1.90 12.50
N GLU A 162 17.49 3.01 12.68
CA GLU A 162 16.93 4.33 12.97
C GLU A 162 16.23 4.93 11.75
N CYS A 163 15.01 5.38 11.94
CA CYS A 163 14.15 5.93 10.90
C CYS A 163 13.67 7.33 11.26
N GLU A 164 13.66 8.21 10.28
CA GLU A 164 12.84 9.40 10.29
C GLU A 164 11.40 9.02 9.94
N VAL A 165 10.45 9.59 10.67
CA VAL A 165 9.03 9.25 10.54
C VAL A 165 8.26 10.43 10.00
N PHE A 166 7.42 10.16 9.01
CA PHE A 166 6.59 11.17 8.36
C PHE A 166 5.14 10.71 8.30
N SER A 167 4.21 11.64 8.50
CA SER A 167 2.79 11.47 8.22
C SER A 167 2.41 12.37 7.05
N LEU A 168 1.74 11.79 6.06
CA LEU A 168 1.10 12.51 4.97
C LEU A 168 -0.40 12.53 5.24
N GLU A 169 -0.91 13.69 5.61
CA GLU A 169 -2.30 13.92 5.97
C GLU A 169 -3.04 14.51 4.77
N PRO A 170 -4.09 13.86 4.24
CA PRO A 170 -4.80 14.37 3.08
C PRO A 170 -5.62 15.63 3.42
N HIS A 171 -5.76 16.53 2.45
CA HIS A 171 -6.57 17.73 2.57
C HIS A 171 -8.08 17.45 2.49
N ASP A 172 -8.49 16.25 2.09
CA ASP A 172 -9.87 15.86 1.90
C ASP A 172 -10.17 14.44 2.42
N ALA A 173 -11.44 14.06 2.43
CA ALA A 173 -11.89 12.74 2.86
C ALA A 173 -11.88 11.68 1.73
N ALA A 174 -11.31 12.00 0.56
CA ALA A 174 -11.24 11.07 -0.57
C ALA A 174 -10.03 10.14 -0.52
N ARG A 175 -9.14 10.32 0.45
CA ARG A 175 -7.85 9.66 0.58
C ARG A 175 -7.62 9.20 2.00
N TYR A 176 -6.81 8.17 2.17
CA TYR A 176 -6.29 7.79 3.47
C TYR A 176 -5.01 8.56 3.78
N ALA A 177 -4.75 8.79 5.07
CA ALA A 177 -3.44 9.24 5.49
C ALA A 177 -2.42 8.11 5.36
N VAL A 178 -1.14 8.48 5.16
CA VAL A 178 -0.04 7.51 5.02
C VAL A 178 1.07 7.88 5.99
N ARG A 179 1.61 6.89 6.69
CA ARG A 179 2.77 7.07 7.55
C ARG A 179 3.96 6.30 7.02
N LEU A 180 5.11 6.96 6.93
CA LEU A 180 6.33 6.46 6.33
C LEU A 180 7.47 6.49 7.35
N TRP A 181 8.24 5.41 7.42
CA TRP A 181 9.48 5.30 8.19
C TRP A 181 10.63 5.12 7.20
N ALA A 182 11.43 6.13 7.02
CA ALA A 182 12.57 6.11 6.13
C ALA A 182 13.87 6.00 6.91
N GLU A 183 14.76 5.07 6.53
CA GLU A 183 16.09 5.00 7.12
C GLU A 183 16.81 6.35 6.97
N LYS A 184 17.43 6.79 8.06
CA LYS A 184 17.93 8.16 8.21
C LYS A 184 18.98 8.55 7.16
N ASN A 185 19.88 7.65 6.81
CA ASN A 185 21.00 7.93 5.91
C ASN A 185 20.68 7.68 4.45
N SER A 186 20.18 6.50 4.09
CA SER A 186 19.85 6.13 2.71
C SER A 186 18.50 6.70 2.28
N GLY A 187 17.52 6.76 3.19
CA GLY A 187 16.12 7.05 2.89
C GLY A 187 15.32 5.81 2.49
N LEU A 188 15.90 4.59 2.63
CA LEU A 188 15.16 3.36 2.33
C LEU A 188 13.90 3.27 3.20
N LEU A 189 12.77 3.01 2.56
CA LEU A 189 11.49 2.88 3.25
C LEU A 189 11.47 1.57 4.05
N MET A 190 11.49 1.69 5.37
CA MET A 190 11.54 0.58 6.31
C MET A 190 10.16 0.10 6.74
N ARG A 191 9.18 1.03 6.76
CA ARG A 191 7.77 0.75 7.05
C ARG A 191 6.90 1.77 6.34
N ALA A 192 5.75 1.31 5.84
CA ALA A 192 4.66 2.17 5.37
C ALA A 192 3.35 1.67 5.98
N GLN A 193 2.49 2.60 6.39
CA GLN A 193 1.15 2.32 6.91
C GLN A 193 0.12 3.17 6.19
N THR A 194 -1.00 2.56 5.83
CA THR A 194 -2.22 3.27 5.42
C THR A 194 -3.10 3.43 6.65
N ILE A 195 -3.48 4.66 6.95
CA ILE A 195 -4.19 5.05 8.16
C ILE A 195 -5.62 5.47 7.80
N GLY A 196 -6.57 4.76 8.33
CA GLY A 196 -7.99 5.08 8.20
C GLY A 196 -8.50 5.97 9.34
N ASP A 197 -9.83 6.09 9.40
CA ASP A 197 -10.52 6.90 10.38
C ASP A 197 -10.12 6.54 11.82
N GLY A 198 -10.00 7.56 12.66
CA GLY A 198 -9.61 7.40 14.06
C GLY A 198 -8.17 6.91 14.28
N GLY A 199 -7.29 7.02 13.26
CA GLY A 199 -5.90 6.59 13.37
C GLY A 199 -5.69 5.08 13.25
N LYS A 200 -6.69 4.33 12.80
CA LYS A 200 -6.62 2.87 12.64
C LYS A 200 -5.68 2.50 11.49
N VAL A 201 -4.71 1.62 11.74
CA VAL A 201 -3.88 1.04 10.69
C VAL A 201 -4.73 0.04 9.89
N LEU A 202 -4.95 0.32 8.62
CA LEU A 202 -5.70 -0.52 7.69
C LEU A 202 -4.81 -1.55 7.01
N GLU A 203 -3.63 -1.10 6.57
CA GLU A 203 -2.59 -1.91 5.94
C GLU A 203 -1.22 -1.44 6.40
N GLN A 204 -0.29 -2.36 6.40
CA GLN A 204 1.11 -2.09 6.72
C GLN A 204 2.02 -3.01 5.91
N VAL A 205 3.14 -2.45 5.48
CA VAL A 205 4.32 -3.22 5.08
C VAL A 205 5.51 -2.76 5.89
N ALA A 206 6.30 -3.68 6.42
CA ALA A 206 7.47 -3.34 7.23
C ALA A 206 8.55 -4.40 7.08
N PHE A 207 9.81 -4.00 7.10
CA PHE A 207 10.91 -4.93 7.31
C PHE A 207 10.85 -5.48 8.74
N SER A 208 10.96 -6.79 8.88
CA SER A 208 11.29 -7.47 10.15
C SER A 208 12.80 -7.64 10.32
N GLN A 209 13.52 -7.75 9.20
CA GLN A 209 14.97 -7.79 9.12
C GLN A 209 15.40 -7.19 7.78
N VAL A 210 16.52 -6.46 7.76
CA VAL A 210 17.11 -5.92 6.54
C VAL A 210 18.62 -5.70 6.69
N ASP A 211 19.35 -6.01 5.64
CA ASP A 211 20.75 -5.66 5.44
C ASP A 211 20.82 -4.69 4.26
N ILE A 212 21.26 -3.45 4.51
CA ILE A 212 21.35 -2.36 3.51
C ILE A 212 22.81 -2.21 3.08
N GLY A 213 23.03 -1.88 1.80
CA GLY A 213 24.36 -1.69 1.25
C GLY A 213 25.09 -3.01 0.94
N VAL A 214 24.35 -4.10 0.79
CA VAL A 214 24.95 -5.42 0.49
C VAL A 214 25.56 -5.45 -0.92
N PRO A 215 26.60 -6.28 -1.16
CA PRO A 215 27.10 -6.53 -2.51
C PRO A 215 26.00 -7.07 -3.43
N SER A 216 26.02 -6.65 -4.69
CA SER A 216 25.02 -7.09 -5.67
C SER A 216 25.21 -8.57 -6.03
N ASP A 217 24.17 -9.37 -5.83
CA ASP A 217 24.04 -10.77 -6.29
C ASP A 217 22.98 -10.91 -7.38
N LYS A 218 23.00 -10.00 -8.36
CA LYS A 218 22.06 -10.02 -9.49
C LYS A 218 22.09 -11.31 -10.30
N GLN A 219 23.23 -12.04 -10.28
CA GLN A 219 23.38 -13.31 -11.00
C GLN A 219 22.44 -14.40 -10.46
N ARG A 220 22.12 -14.35 -9.17
CA ARG A 220 21.14 -15.26 -8.58
C ARG A 220 19.74 -15.03 -9.15
N ILE A 221 19.35 -13.77 -9.39
CA ILE A 221 18.05 -13.41 -9.97
C ILE A 221 18.01 -13.82 -11.46
N LEU A 222 19.06 -13.46 -12.21
CA LEU A 222 19.16 -13.85 -13.61
C LEU A 222 19.22 -15.37 -13.80
N GLY A 223 19.89 -16.08 -12.90
CA GLY A 223 19.92 -17.53 -12.87
C GLY A 223 18.54 -18.15 -12.62
N ALA A 224 17.75 -17.58 -11.72
CA ALA A 224 16.39 -18.04 -11.45
C ALA A 224 15.47 -17.85 -12.67
N ILE A 225 15.55 -16.70 -13.37
CA ILE A 225 14.84 -16.48 -14.63
C ILE A 225 15.26 -17.52 -15.67
N LYS A 226 16.55 -17.76 -15.86
CA LYS A 226 17.06 -18.75 -16.79
C LYS A 226 16.61 -20.16 -16.45
N ASN A 227 16.64 -20.56 -15.19
CA ASN A 227 16.22 -21.90 -14.74
C ASN A 227 14.73 -22.17 -14.95
N SER A 228 13.90 -21.12 -15.01
CA SER A 228 12.47 -21.25 -15.31
C SER A 228 12.15 -21.29 -16.81
N SER A 229 13.14 -21.17 -17.69
CA SER A 229 12.92 -21.11 -19.17
C SER A 229 12.26 -22.37 -19.76
N SER A 230 12.37 -23.51 -19.08
CA SER A 230 11.70 -24.76 -19.50
C SER A 230 10.24 -24.88 -19.02
N TRP A 231 9.74 -23.91 -18.24
CA TRP A 231 8.38 -23.90 -17.77
C TRP A 231 7.43 -23.37 -18.83
N ASN A 232 6.13 -23.51 -18.62
CA ASN A 232 5.13 -22.86 -19.48
C ASN A 232 5.19 -21.34 -19.27
N HIS A 233 5.33 -20.57 -20.34
CA HIS A 233 5.34 -19.12 -20.30
C HIS A 233 3.99 -18.58 -20.79
N TYR A 234 3.46 -17.61 -20.03
CA TYR A 234 2.29 -16.83 -20.40
C TYR A 234 2.65 -15.35 -20.38
N GLU A 235 2.63 -14.73 -21.56
CA GLU A 235 2.91 -13.31 -21.69
C GLU A 235 1.60 -12.51 -21.56
N VAL A 236 1.57 -11.58 -20.59
CA VAL A 236 0.47 -10.65 -20.42
C VAL A 236 0.72 -9.44 -21.31
N THR A 237 -0.08 -9.31 -22.35
CA THR A 237 -0.01 -8.17 -23.27
C THR A 237 -1.05 -7.14 -22.88
N TYR A 238 -0.60 -5.91 -22.68
CA TYR A 238 -1.45 -4.75 -22.51
C TYR A 238 -1.60 -4.03 -23.83
N GLN A 239 -2.82 -3.94 -24.34
CA GLN A 239 -3.11 -3.20 -25.56
C GLN A 239 -3.61 -1.81 -25.17
N PRO A 240 -2.87 -0.72 -25.47
CA PRO A 240 -3.37 0.63 -25.30
C PRO A 240 -4.72 0.78 -25.99
N THR A 241 -5.68 1.39 -25.31
CA THR A 241 -7.03 1.61 -25.84
C THR A 241 -7.54 2.98 -25.38
N ASN A 242 -8.62 3.44 -26.00
CA ASN A 242 -9.39 4.58 -25.54
C ASN A 242 -10.81 4.09 -25.26
N VAL A 243 -11.20 4.01 -23.99
CA VAL A 243 -12.51 3.50 -23.60
C VAL A 243 -13.65 4.36 -24.14
N ALA A 244 -13.40 5.64 -24.47
CA ALA A 244 -14.39 6.52 -25.07
C ALA A 244 -14.81 6.05 -26.48
N ASP A 245 -13.89 5.45 -27.25
CA ASP A 245 -14.17 4.91 -28.59
C ASP A 245 -15.13 3.70 -28.52
N GLU A 246 -15.17 3.06 -27.34
CA GLU A 246 -16.06 1.93 -27.03
C GLU A 246 -17.37 2.39 -26.35
N GLY A 247 -17.61 3.69 -26.27
CA GLY A 247 -18.82 4.27 -25.70
C GLY A 247 -18.78 4.51 -24.20
N TRP A 248 -17.61 4.39 -23.55
CA TRP A 248 -17.47 4.62 -22.13
C TRP A 248 -17.01 6.04 -21.84
N ASN A 249 -17.68 6.67 -20.89
CA ASN A 249 -17.27 7.95 -20.31
C ASN A 249 -17.03 7.75 -18.81
N ILE A 250 -15.85 8.12 -18.33
CA ILE A 250 -15.49 8.08 -16.91
C ILE A 250 -15.06 9.49 -16.52
N ALA A 251 -16.02 10.27 -16.04
CA ALA A 251 -15.70 11.57 -15.47
C ALA A 251 -14.91 11.38 -14.18
N VAL A 252 -13.76 12.09 -14.05
CA VAL A 252 -12.97 12.04 -12.80
C VAL A 252 -13.69 12.88 -11.74
N PRO A 253 -14.32 12.28 -10.71
CA PRO A 253 -15.20 13.02 -9.80
C PRO A 253 -14.44 13.78 -8.72
N LEU A 254 -13.13 13.56 -8.59
CA LEU A 254 -12.33 14.04 -7.47
C LEU A 254 -11.06 14.73 -7.93
N LYS A 255 -10.79 15.89 -7.35
CA LYS A 255 -9.57 16.66 -7.62
C LYS A 255 -8.32 15.85 -7.29
N GLY A 256 -7.29 15.95 -8.13
CA GLY A 256 -5.98 15.34 -7.94
C GLY A 256 -5.84 13.94 -8.51
N PHE A 257 -6.93 13.20 -8.74
CA PHE A 257 -6.83 11.93 -9.46
C PHE A 257 -6.66 12.19 -10.95
N GLN A 258 -5.66 11.57 -11.54
CA GLN A 258 -5.35 11.67 -12.96
C GLN A 258 -5.40 10.27 -13.59
N LYS A 259 -5.87 10.18 -14.83
CA LYS A 259 -5.81 8.94 -15.61
C LYS A 259 -4.35 8.63 -15.95
N ILE A 260 -3.86 7.50 -15.44
CA ILE A 260 -2.47 7.07 -15.63
C ILE A 260 -2.35 6.10 -16.79
N ARG A 261 -3.32 5.21 -16.92
CA ARG A 261 -3.29 4.15 -17.93
C ARG A 261 -4.68 3.76 -18.35
N GLU A 262 -4.80 3.38 -19.61
CA GLU A 262 -6.03 2.91 -20.22
C GLU A 262 -5.68 1.80 -21.20
N VAL A 263 -6.08 0.56 -20.89
CA VAL A 263 -5.66 -0.61 -21.61
C VAL A 263 -6.76 -1.65 -21.71
N ARG A 264 -6.69 -2.46 -22.77
CA ARG A 264 -7.34 -3.75 -22.86
C ARG A 264 -6.34 -4.82 -22.40
N ARG A 265 -6.74 -5.70 -21.50
CA ARG A 265 -5.87 -6.74 -20.98
C ARG A 265 -6.61 -8.04 -20.71
N PRO A 266 -5.91 -9.17 -20.77
CA PRO A 266 -6.46 -10.44 -20.32
C PRO A 266 -6.65 -10.43 -18.79
N LEU A 267 -7.77 -10.98 -18.33
CA LEU A 267 -8.07 -11.25 -16.93
C LEU A 267 -8.64 -12.67 -16.84
N GLY A 268 -8.24 -13.43 -15.84
CA GLY A 268 -8.77 -14.78 -15.62
C GLY A 268 -7.80 -15.69 -14.87
N GLU A 269 -8.21 -16.91 -14.66
CA GLU A 269 -7.37 -17.94 -14.07
C GLU A 269 -6.40 -18.49 -15.11
N LEU A 270 -5.12 -18.33 -14.86
CA LEU A 270 -4.09 -19.00 -15.63
C LEU A 270 -3.98 -20.43 -15.12
N ARG A 271 -4.28 -21.40 -15.98
CA ARG A 271 -4.16 -22.83 -15.71
C ARG A 271 -3.08 -23.44 -16.60
N THR A 272 -2.44 -24.48 -16.10
CA THR A 272 -1.53 -25.27 -16.94
C THR A 272 -2.31 -26.05 -18.01
N PRO A 273 -1.67 -26.43 -19.12
CA PRO A 273 -2.30 -27.31 -20.12
C PRO A 273 -2.90 -28.60 -19.54
N ALA A 274 -2.28 -29.16 -18.49
CA ALA A 274 -2.76 -30.33 -17.77
C ALA A 274 -4.04 -30.08 -16.95
N GLN A 275 -4.29 -28.84 -16.54
CA GLN A 275 -5.48 -28.42 -15.77
C GLN A 275 -6.63 -27.95 -16.68
N GLY A 276 -6.45 -28.03 -17.98
CA GLY A 276 -7.37 -27.51 -18.99
C GLY A 276 -7.14 -26.01 -19.25
N ARG A 277 -7.79 -25.49 -20.30
CA ARG A 277 -7.70 -24.07 -20.61
C ARG A 277 -8.41 -23.28 -19.53
N GLY A 278 -7.67 -22.46 -18.76
CA GLY A 278 -8.26 -21.43 -17.92
C GLY A 278 -9.06 -20.46 -18.79
N GLN A 279 -10.17 -19.97 -18.26
CA GLN A 279 -10.93 -18.93 -18.95
C GLN A 279 -10.20 -17.60 -18.77
N VAL A 280 -9.65 -17.10 -19.87
CA VAL A 280 -9.07 -15.76 -19.96
C VAL A 280 -10.07 -14.88 -20.70
N PHE A 281 -10.37 -13.74 -20.14
CA PHE A 281 -11.30 -12.75 -20.70
C PHE A 281 -10.53 -11.49 -20.98
N GLU A 282 -10.91 -10.78 -22.01
CA GLU A 282 -10.43 -9.42 -22.21
C GLU A 282 -11.30 -8.44 -21.43
N VAL A 283 -10.63 -7.55 -20.69
CA VAL A 283 -11.28 -6.49 -19.94
C VAL A 283 -10.64 -5.15 -20.28
N LEU A 284 -11.42 -4.09 -20.24
CA LEU A 284 -10.89 -2.74 -20.24
C LEU A 284 -10.47 -2.39 -18.81
N GLN A 285 -9.33 -1.80 -18.66
CA GLN A 285 -8.84 -1.28 -17.38
C GLN A 285 -8.43 0.18 -17.54
N VAL A 286 -9.01 1.04 -16.70
CA VAL A 286 -8.57 2.42 -16.56
C VAL A 286 -8.01 2.61 -15.15
N VAL A 287 -6.78 3.10 -15.06
CA VAL A 287 -6.08 3.33 -13.80
C VAL A 287 -6.01 4.83 -13.54
N TYR A 288 -6.40 5.22 -12.34
CA TYR A 288 -6.28 6.57 -11.82
C TYR A 288 -5.36 6.60 -10.60
N SER A 289 -4.59 7.66 -10.47
CA SER A 289 -3.75 7.89 -9.28
C SER A 289 -3.66 9.38 -8.99
N ASP A 290 -3.42 9.70 -7.71
CA ASP A 290 -3.08 11.04 -7.23
C ASP A 290 -1.58 11.20 -6.93
N GLY A 291 -0.78 10.17 -7.28
CA GLY A 291 0.66 10.11 -7.02
C GLY A 291 1.05 9.37 -5.74
N LEU A 292 0.12 9.13 -4.82
CA LEU A 292 0.36 8.40 -3.58
C LEU A 292 -0.53 7.16 -3.46
N THR A 293 -1.76 7.26 -3.91
CA THR A 293 -2.71 6.15 -3.96
C THR A 293 -3.32 6.02 -5.34
N GLY A 294 -4.01 4.92 -5.60
CA GLY A 294 -4.63 4.68 -6.90
C GLY A 294 -5.86 3.81 -6.84
N LEU A 295 -6.60 3.85 -7.92
CA LEU A 295 -7.72 2.96 -8.15
C LEU A 295 -7.79 2.53 -9.61
N SER A 296 -8.40 1.37 -9.84
CA SER A 296 -8.67 0.84 -11.18
C SER A 296 -10.16 0.66 -11.40
N VAL A 297 -10.60 1.03 -12.59
CA VAL A 297 -11.93 0.73 -13.11
C VAL A 297 -11.78 -0.38 -14.14
N PHE A 298 -12.41 -1.52 -13.89
CA PHE A 298 -12.49 -2.63 -14.83
C PHE A 298 -13.88 -2.67 -15.45
N ILE A 299 -13.93 -2.88 -16.77
CA ILE A 299 -15.16 -3.01 -17.55
C ILE A 299 -15.09 -4.33 -18.28
N GLU A 300 -16.03 -5.23 -18.04
CA GLU A 300 -16.07 -6.55 -18.64
C GLU A 300 -17.49 -6.90 -19.11
N PRO A 301 -17.65 -7.57 -20.26
CA PRO A 301 -18.97 -8.02 -20.71
C PRO A 301 -19.59 -8.99 -19.70
N VAL A 302 -20.92 -8.95 -19.57
CA VAL A 302 -21.67 -9.97 -18.82
C VAL A 302 -21.54 -11.31 -19.55
N SER A 303 -21.21 -12.35 -18.82
CA SER A 303 -21.09 -13.70 -19.35
C SER A 303 -21.88 -14.67 -18.47
N GLU A 304 -22.62 -15.58 -19.07
CA GLU A 304 -23.37 -16.65 -18.37
C GLU A 304 -22.42 -17.57 -17.55
N GLN A 305 -21.16 -17.65 -17.98
CA GLN A 305 -20.15 -18.50 -17.35
C GLN A 305 -19.59 -17.89 -16.05
N ARG A 306 -19.91 -16.61 -15.76
CA ARG A 306 -19.39 -15.87 -14.60
C ARG A 306 -20.52 -15.20 -13.85
N VAL A 307 -21.00 -15.89 -12.84
CA VAL A 307 -22.01 -15.31 -11.95
C VAL A 307 -21.34 -14.27 -11.07
N ARG A 308 -21.65 -13.00 -11.34
CA ARG A 308 -21.28 -11.87 -10.46
C ARG A 308 -22.52 -11.28 -9.83
N ARG A 309 -22.32 -10.57 -8.73
CA ARG A 309 -23.39 -9.82 -8.05
C ARG A 309 -22.90 -8.41 -7.82
N GLU A 310 -23.82 -7.46 -7.92
CA GLU A 310 -23.57 -6.11 -7.45
C GLU A 310 -23.29 -6.11 -5.95
N GLY A 311 -22.42 -5.22 -5.54
CA GLY A 311 -22.10 -5.13 -4.12
C GLY A 311 -20.84 -4.32 -3.84
N VAL A 312 -20.51 -4.30 -2.57
CA VAL A 312 -19.30 -3.66 -2.03
C VAL A 312 -18.54 -4.66 -1.19
N ALA A 313 -17.24 -4.57 -1.22
CA ALA A 313 -16.35 -5.36 -0.38
C ALA A 313 -15.20 -4.47 0.12
N SER A 314 -14.65 -4.85 1.27
CA SER A 314 -13.53 -4.15 1.90
C SER A 314 -12.57 -5.16 2.50
N LEU A 315 -11.27 -4.94 2.29
CA LEU A 315 -10.21 -5.70 2.92
C LEU A 315 -9.04 -4.76 3.18
N GLY A 316 -8.80 -4.46 4.46
CA GLY A 316 -7.81 -3.44 4.84
C GLY A 316 -8.15 -2.06 4.26
N ALA A 317 -7.21 -1.43 3.56
CA ALA A 317 -7.41 -0.17 2.84
C ALA A 317 -8.12 -0.36 1.49
N THR A 318 -8.08 -1.58 0.93
CA THR A 318 -8.66 -1.87 -0.38
C THR A 318 -10.17 -1.90 -0.30
N GLN A 319 -10.83 -1.07 -1.12
CA GLN A 319 -12.27 -1.02 -1.29
C GLN A 319 -12.64 -1.45 -2.69
N VAL A 320 -13.75 -2.18 -2.81
CA VAL A 320 -14.25 -2.69 -4.10
C VAL A 320 -15.72 -2.38 -4.22
N VAL A 321 -16.13 -1.86 -5.38
CA VAL A 321 -17.53 -1.71 -5.77
C VAL A 321 -17.74 -2.46 -7.08
N VAL A 322 -18.76 -3.29 -7.13
CA VAL A 322 -19.20 -3.97 -8.35
C VAL A 322 -20.61 -3.52 -8.68
N ARG A 323 -20.83 -3.05 -9.90
CA ARG A 323 -22.17 -2.69 -10.40
C ARG A 323 -22.33 -3.13 -11.85
N ARG A 324 -23.59 -3.23 -12.29
CA ARG A 324 -23.93 -3.52 -13.67
C ARG A 324 -24.35 -2.23 -14.40
N ILE A 325 -23.84 -2.06 -15.62
CA ILE A 325 -24.31 -1.02 -16.56
C ILE A 325 -24.57 -1.72 -17.91
N ALA A 326 -25.81 -1.72 -18.36
CA ALA A 326 -26.23 -2.45 -19.55
C ALA A 326 -25.78 -3.93 -19.48
N ASP A 327 -25.04 -4.41 -20.47
CA ASP A 327 -24.51 -5.77 -20.54
C ASP A 327 -23.04 -5.87 -20.08
N TYR A 328 -22.66 -5.02 -19.13
CA TYR A 328 -21.29 -4.98 -18.60
C TYR A 328 -21.26 -4.96 -17.09
N TRP A 329 -20.25 -5.61 -16.54
CA TRP A 329 -19.85 -5.48 -15.15
C TRP A 329 -18.79 -4.40 -15.02
N ILE A 330 -19.02 -3.47 -14.10
CA ILE A 330 -18.07 -2.43 -13.72
C ILE A 330 -17.54 -2.76 -12.33
N THR A 331 -16.23 -2.95 -12.22
CA THR A 331 -15.57 -3.16 -10.94
C THR A 331 -14.63 -2.00 -10.70
N VAL A 332 -14.84 -1.26 -9.62
CA VAL A 332 -13.91 -0.22 -9.16
C VAL A 332 -13.22 -0.74 -7.91
N VAL A 333 -11.89 -0.77 -7.92
CA VAL A 333 -11.07 -1.23 -6.80
C VAL A 333 -9.91 -0.28 -6.56
N GLY A 334 -9.65 0.05 -5.29
CA GLY A 334 -8.53 0.92 -4.93
C GLY A 334 -8.28 1.00 -3.43
N GLU A 335 -7.11 1.50 -3.06
CA GLU A 335 -6.69 1.75 -1.67
C GLU A 335 -7.09 3.17 -1.25
N VAL A 336 -8.38 3.43 -1.31
CA VAL A 336 -9.01 4.71 -1.02
C VAL A 336 -10.28 4.49 -0.18
N PRO A 337 -10.82 5.52 0.51
CA PRO A 337 -12.06 5.40 1.26
C PRO A 337 -13.23 4.87 0.42
N ALA A 338 -14.16 4.16 1.05
CA ALA A 338 -15.32 3.56 0.39
C ALA A 338 -16.20 4.59 -0.37
N SER A 339 -16.26 5.83 0.11
CA SER A 339 -16.92 6.94 -0.58
C SER A 339 -16.29 7.24 -1.93
N THR A 340 -14.97 7.16 -2.02
CA THR A 340 -14.19 7.43 -3.23
C THR A 340 -14.47 6.40 -4.31
N VAL A 341 -14.38 5.09 -4.00
CA VAL A 341 -14.70 4.05 -5.01
C VAL A 341 -16.15 4.13 -5.47
N ARG A 342 -17.09 4.48 -4.57
CA ARG A 342 -18.49 4.68 -4.95
C ARG A 342 -18.67 5.89 -5.90
N GLN A 343 -18.00 7.01 -5.63
CA GLN A 343 -18.04 8.17 -6.52
C GLN A 343 -17.51 7.83 -7.91
N PHE A 344 -16.35 7.14 -7.99
CA PHE A 344 -15.83 6.68 -9.28
C PHE A 344 -16.77 5.69 -9.96
N ALA A 345 -17.34 4.72 -9.24
CA ALA A 345 -18.30 3.78 -9.80
C ALA A 345 -19.54 4.50 -10.34
N SER A 346 -20.02 5.55 -9.66
CA SER A 346 -21.18 6.34 -10.10
C SER A 346 -20.87 7.24 -11.30
N ALA A 347 -19.61 7.61 -11.49
CA ALA A 347 -19.17 8.48 -12.59
C ALA A 347 -18.93 7.72 -13.91
N VAL A 348 -19.06 6.39 -13.91
CA VAL A 348 -18.97 5.59 -15.13
C VAL A 348 -20.31 5.63 -15.87
N GLU A 349 -20.29 6.06 -17.11
CA GLU A 349 -21.44 6.08 -18.02
C GLU A 349 -21.13 5.27 -19.27
N TYR A 350 -22.18 4.64 -19.82
CA TYR A 350 -22.11 3.95 -21.11
C TYR A 350 -23.06 4.60 -22.12
N ARG A 351 -22.52 5.00 -23.26
CA ARG A 351 -23.26 5.49 -24.41
C ARG A 351 -22.80 4.69 -25.63
N PRO A 352 -23.62 3.75 -26.11
CA PRO A 352 -23.20 2.92 -27.25
C PRO A 352 -22.73 3.79 -28.41
N PRO A 353 -21.60 3.44 -29.06
CA PRO A 353 -21.18 4.12 -30.27
C PRO A 353 -22.32 4.12 -31.28
N LYS A 354 -22.54 5.25 -31.98
CA LYS A 354 -23.50 5.28 -33.07
C LYS A 354 -23.07 4.24 -34.10
N ALA A 355 -23.96 3.32 -34.47
CA ALA A 355 -23.71 2.41 -35.56
C ALA A 355 -23.39 3.23 -36.80
N LEU A 356 -22.19 3.04 -37.34
CA LEU A 356 -21.85 3.58 -38.67
C LEU A 356 -22.72 2.79 -39.67
N HIS A 357 -23.74 3.47 -40.21
CA HIS A 357 -24.58 2.95 -41.30
C HIS A 357 -23.84 3.07 -42.62
#